data_dd18cb2a7a315b855fffbd4cbf54a101
#
_entry.id   dd18cb2a7a315b855fffbd4cbf54a101
#
_cell.length_a   1.000
_cell.length_b   1.000
_cell.length_c   1.000
_cell.angle_alpha   90.00
_cell.angle_beta   90.00
_cell.angle_gamma   90.00
#
_symmetry.space_group_name_H-M   'P 1'
#
loop_
_entity.id
_entity.type
_entity.pdbx_description
1 polymer ?
#
loop_
_entity_poly.entity_id
_entity_poly.type
_entity_poly.pdbx_seq_one_letter_code
_entity_poly.pdbx_strand_id
1 'polypeptide(L)'
;MDGDSPQAQINPGRYEDAVLGFRNHWYPAMLSTEIGEEQLVPITLLGENLLFKRIDGVVYAIADQCLHRGFRFSARPECYTKNTITCWLHAFTYNFKDGKLVAIPSAPDSRLIGKRGVKSYPVQEVNGMVFAFVGDLEPPPPLIDDVPPGFLDEQWCTVGAVNVPAACNWRLAADSGFDPNHIFIHKDDHFLKALDRPFPIANRLVGGDSFHEITEVTGPGPKGLVDEL
;
A
#
# COMPACT_ATOMS: atom_id res chain seq x y z
N MET A 1 -17.67 36.06 2.26
CA MET A 1 -16.26 36.05 2.72
C MET A 1 -15.86 34.60 2.75
N ASP A 2 -15.47 34.14 1.57
CA ASP A 2 -15.15 32.73 1.33
C ASP A 2 -13.71 32.51 1.77
N GLY A 3 -13.57 31.81 2.87
CA GLY A 3 -12.28 31.41 3.42
C GLY A 3 -11.68 30.28 2.61
N ASP A 4 -10.87 30.63 1.63
CA ASP A 4 -10.01 29.71 0.91
C ASP A 4 -8.96 29.18 1.90
N SER A 5 -9.16 27.97 2.40
CA SER A 5 -8.16 27.26 3.17
C SER A 5 -7.02 26.91 2.21
N PRO A 6 -5.76 27.26 2.52
CA PRO A 6 -4.65 26.87 1.67
C PRO A 6 -4.56 25.33 1.67
N GLN A 7 -4.98 24.73 0.60
CA GLN A 7 -4.63 23.34 0.30
C GLN A 7 -3.09 23.30 0.27
N ALA A 8 -2.50 22.57 1.21
CA ALA A 8 -1.09 22.28 1.17
C ALA A 8 -0.83 21.62 -0.19
N GLN A 9 -0.12 22.32 -1.08
CA GLN A 9 0.31 21.74 -2.33
C GLN A 9 1.24 20.59 -1.98
N ILE A 10 0.72 19.37 -2.04
CA ILE A 10 1.51 18.16 -1.98
C ILE A 10 2.40 18.23 -3.22
N ASN A 11 3.68 18.49 -3.03
CA ASN A 11 4.64 18.32 -4.11
C ASN A 11 4.78 16.81 -4.34
N PRO A 12 4.24 16.24 -5.42
CA PRO A 12 4.24 14.79 -5.63
C PRO A 12 5.65 14.21 -5.81
N GLY A 13 6.69 15.04 -5.74
CA GLY A 13 8.03 14.66 -6.14
C GLY A 13 8.13 14.55 -7.68
N ARG A 14 9.35 14.50 -8.18
CA ARG A 14 9.52 14.24 -9.60
C ARG A 14 9.55 12.74 -9.85
N TYR A 15 9.00 12.31 -10.97
CA TYR A 15 8.96 10.91 -11.40
C TYR A 15 10.36 10.26 -11.38
N GLU A 16 11.39 11.02 -11.76
CA GLU A 16 12.77 10.56 -11.77
C GLU A 16 13.30 10.23 -10.36
N ASP A 17 12.83 10.95 -9.35
CA ASP A 17 13.26 10.78 -7.96
C ASP A 17 12.55 9.59 -7.28
N ALA A 18 11.43 9.14 -7.84
CA ALA A 18 10.60 8.06 -7.30
C ALA A 18 11.16 6.66 -7.65
N VAL A 19 12.37 6.34 -7.20
CA VAL A 19 13.06 5.09 -7.55
C VAL A 19 12.26 3.84 -7.17
N LEU A 20 11.66 3.83 -5.98
CA LEU A 20 10.87 2.71 -5.44
C LEU A 20 9.36 3.01 -5.38
N GLY A 21 8.93 4.16 -5.87
CA GLY A 21 7.57 4.67 -5.79
C GLY A 21 7.52 6.07 -5.18
N PHE A 22 6.34 6.65 -5.12
CA PHE A 22 6.14 8.00 -4.57
C PHE A 22 5.98 7.94 -3.05
N ARG A 23 6.70 8.78 -2.33
CA ARG A 23 6.52 8.95 -0.88
C ARG A 23 5.36 9.89 -0.58
N ASN A 24 4.90 9.85 0.67
CA ASN A 24 3.77 10.63 1.17
C ASN A 24 2.42 10.23 0.57
N HIS A 25 2.25 8.92 0.34
CA HIS A 25 1.04 8.31 -0.17
C HIS A 25 0.64 7.08 0.66
N TRP A 26 -0.65 6.74 0.59
CA TRP A 26 -1.19 5.52 1.14
C TRP A 26 -1.00 4.36 0.16
N TYR A 27 -0.48 3.27 0.66
CA TYR A 27 -0.24 2.06 -0.13
C TYR A 27 -1.07 0.90 0.36
N PRO A 28 -1.76 0.16 -0.52
CA PRO A 28 -2.39 -1.10 -0.14
C PRO A 28 -1.29 -2.08 0.28
N ALA A 29 -1.39 -2.57 1.52
CA ALA A 29 -0.40 -3.48 2.09
C ALA A 29 -0.83 -4.93 1.95
N MET A 30 -2.09 -5.22 2.29
CA MET A 30 -2.63 -6.57 2.27
C MET A 30 -4.17 -6.55 2.34
N LEU A 31 -4.80 -7.69 2.08
CA LEU A 31 -6.22 -7.87 2.39
C LEU A 31 -6.41 -8.01 3.90
N SER A 32 -7.54 -7.52 4.41
CA SER A 32 -7.90 -7.63 5.84
C SER A 32 -7.91 -9.08 6.34
N THR A 33 -8.20 -10.03 5.44
CA THR A 33 -8.23 -11.46 5.75
C THR A 33 -6.84 -12.11 5.85
N GLU A 34 -5.79 -11.42 5.39
CA GLU A 34 -4.42 -11.93 5.43
C GLU A 34 -3.72 -11.68 6.77
N ILE A 35 -4.36 -10.97 7.68
CA ILE A 35 -3.83 -10.69 9.02
C ILE A 35 -4.84 -11.03 10.12
N GLY A 36 -4.60 -12.12 10.82
CA GLY A 36 -5.38 -12.56 11.99
C GLY A 36 -5.00 -11.80 13.27
N GLU A 37 -5.80 -12.01 14.32
CA GLU A 37 -5.53 -11.41 15.63
C GLU A 37 -4.17 -11.88 16.16
N GLU A 38 -3.38 -10.95 16.70
CA GLU A 38 -2.00 -11.12 17.18
C GLU A 38 -0.99 -11.63 16.15
N GLN A 39 -1.39 -11.91 14.92
CA GLN A 39 -0.49 -12.31 13.85
C GLN A 39 0.45 -11.18 13.46
N LEU A 40 1.71 -11.54 13.18
CA LEU A 40 2.76 -10.65 12.68
C LEU A 40 2.93 -10.87 11.19
N VAL A 41 2.79 -9.82 10.39
CA VAL A 41 2.96 -9.87 8.93
C VAL A 41 4.01 -8.84 8.49
N PRO A 42 5.19 -9.28 8.02
CA PRO A 42 6.21 -8.38 7.49
C PRO A 42 5.91 -8.05 6.02
N ILE A 43 5.95 -6.77 5.67
CA ILE A 43 5.79 -6.28 4.29
C ILE A 43 6.84 -5.21 4.01
N THR A 44 7.34 -5.20 2.78
CA THR A 44 8.23 -4.14 2.31
C THR A 44 7.47 -3.22 1.37
N LEU A 45 7.36 -1.94 1.73
CA LEU A 45 6.78 -0.89 0.90
C LEU A 45 7.83 0.19 0.66
N LEU A 46 8.04 0.58 -0.58
CA LEU A 46 9.04 1.57 -1.00
C LEU A 46 10.44 1.35 -0.39
N GLY A 47 10.85 0.09 -0.22
CA GLY A 47 12.11 -0.28 0.41
C GLY A 47 12.15 -0.17 1.93
N GLU A 48 11.10 0.34 2.57
CA GLU A 48 10.94 0.31 4.02
C GLU A 48 10.33 -1.04 4.44
N ASN A 49 10.90 -1.65 5.49
CA ASN A 49 10.38 -2.90 6.02
C ASN A 49 9.42 -2.58 7.17
N LEU A 50 8.16 -2.89 6.99
CA LEU A 50 7.09 -2.70 7.95
C LEU A 50 6.73 -4.04 8.57
N LEU A 51 6.41 -4.04 9.85
CA LEU A 51 5.83 -5.18 10.55
C LEU A 51 4.43 -4.79 11.02
N PHE A 52 3.44 -5.52 10.53
CA PHE A 52 2.04 -5.33 10.88
C PHE A 52 1.63 -6.31 11.98
N LYS A 53 0.71 -5.87 12.83
CA LYS A 53 0.05 -6.71 13.85
C LYS A 53 -1.37 -6.23 14.08
N ARG A 54 -2.31 -7.18 14.16
CA ARG A 54 -3.67 -6.88 14.62
C ARG A 54 -3.72 -7.02 16.15
N ILE A 55 -4.25 -6.02 16.83
CA ILE A 55 -4.37 -5.99 18.27
C ILE A 55 -5.77 -5.45 18.62
N ASP A 56 -6.58 -6.28 19.29
CA ASP A 56 -7.96 -5.93 19.65
C ASP A 56 -8.78 -5.46 18.43
N GLY A 57 -8.64 -6.16 17.30
CA GLY A 57 -9.33 -5.87 16.05
C GLY A 57 -8.75 -4.72 15.23
N VAL A 58 -7.76 -3.98 15.73
CA VAL A 58 -7.12 -2.85 15.02
C VAL A 58 -5.75 -3.25 14.49
N VAL A 59 -5.45 -2.90 13.25
CA VAL A 59 -4.15 -3.15 12.64
C VAL A 59 -3.21 -1.98 12.90
N TYR A 60 -2.01 -2.29 13.37
CA TYR A 60 -0.91 -1.35 13.61
C TYR A 60 0.30 -1.76 12.77
N ALA A 61 1.17 -0.81 12.46
CA ALA A 61 2.42 -1.06 11.75
C ALA A 61 3.57 -0.27 12.36
N ILE A 62 4.71 -0.93 12.51
CA ILE A 62 5.97 -0.32 12.94
C ILE A 62 7.10 -0.71 11.98
N ALA A 63 8.21 0.02 12.04
CA ALA A 63 9.42 -0.39 11.31
C ALA A 63 9.90 -1.75 11.83
N ASP A 64 10.12 -2.68 10.92
CA ASP A 64 10.61 -4.03 11.21
C ASP A 64 12.13 -4.00 11.47
N GLN A 65 12.55 -3.15 12.42
CA GLN A 65 13.95 -2.93 12.69
C GLN A 65 14.21 -2.40 14.12
N CYS A 66 15.01 -3.11 14.89
CA CYS A 66 15.41 -2.66 16.22
C CYS A 66 16.38 -1.48 16.16
N LEU A 67 16.16 -0.43 16.97
CA LEU A 67 17.03 0.75 17.05
C LEU A 67 18.47 0.44 17.43
N HIS A 68 18.70 -0.66 18.18
CA HIS A 68 20.02 -0.96 18.72
C HIS A 68 21.03 -1.31 17.62
N ARG A 69 20.71 -2.33 16.78
CA ARG A 69 21.59 -2.82 15.71
C ARG A 69 20.86 -3.23 14.43
N GLY A 70 19.69 -2.73 14.20
CA GLY A 70 18.97 -2.98 12.96
C GLY A 70 18.45 -4.41 12.77
N PHE A 71 18.42 -5.23 13.82
CA PHE A 71 17.90 -6.58 13.71
C PHE A 71 16.40 -6.54 13.42
N ARG A 72 15.95 -7.32 12.43
CA ARG A 72 14.54 -7.42 12.07
C ARG A 72 13.76 -8.20 13.12
N PHE A 73 12.67 -7.64 13.61
CA PHE A 73 11.78 -8.34 14.54
C PHE A 73 11.17 -9.57 13.90
N SER A 74 10.78 -9.49 12.62
CA SER A 74 10.17 -10.58 11.86
C SER A 74 11.09 -11.78 11.66
N ALA A 75 12.41 -11.60 11.72
CA ALA A 75 13.36 -12.69 11.56
C ALA A 75 13.29 -13.70 12.71
N ARG A 76 12.97 -13.22 13.93
CA ARG A 76 12.71 -14.05 15.10
C ARG A 76 11.83 -13.27 16.08
N PRO A 77 10.52 -13.32 15.90
CA PRO A 77 9.58 -12.53 16.68
C PRO A 77 9.45 -13.05 18.12
N GLU A 78 9.51 -12.13 19.07
CA GLU A 78 9.29 -12.37 20.50
C GLU A 78 8.25 -11.37 21.01
N CYS A 79 7.14 -11.86 21.53
CA CYS A 79 6.05 -11.03 22.06
C CYS A 79 5.70 -11.47 23.48
N TYR A 80 6.15 -10.72 24.49
CA TYR A 80 5.82 -11.03 25.87
C TYR A 80 4.40 -10.62 26.24
N THR A 81 3.85 -9.64 25.55
CA THR A 81 2.43 -9.25 25.66
C THR A 81 1.85 -9.02 24.26
N LYS A 82 0.52 -9.00 24.15
CA LYS A 82 -0.14 -8.69 22.88
C LYS A 82 0.25 -7.32 22.30
N ASN A 83 0.61 -6.36 23.17
CA ASN A 83 0.94 -4.99 22.79
C ASN A 83 2.43 -4.73 22.57
N THR A 84 3.29 -5.73 22.67
CA THR A 84 4.73 -5.52 22.59
C THR A 84 5.39 -6.40 21.53
N ILE A 85 6.53 -5.94 21.04
CA ILE A 85 7.51 -6.71 20.29
C ILE A 85 8.88 -6.55 20.93
N THR A 86 9.61 -7.64 21.06
CA THR A 86 10.92 -7.67 21.71
C THR A 86 11.96 -8.13 20.72
N CYS A 87 13.07 -7.39 20.64
CA CYS A 87 14.21 -7.77 19.83
C CYS A 87 14.90 -9.01 20.44
N TRP A 88 14.97 -10.07 19.69
CA TRP A 88 15.57 -11.32 20.14
C TRP A 88 17.02 -11.21 20.58
N LEU A 89 17.80 -10.28 19.99
CA LEU A 89 19.22 -10.19 20.29
C LEU A 89 19.53 -9.66 21.69
N HIS A 90 18.86 -8.58 22.14
CA HIS A 90 19.20 -7.90 23.40
C HIS A 90 17.97 -7.47 24.19
N ALA A 91 16.81 -8.05 23.91
CA ALA A 91 15.55 -7.83 24.62
C ALA A 91 15.08 -6.37 24.69
N PHE A 92 15.47 -5.51 23.74
CA PHE A 92 14.85 -4.19 23.59
C PHE A 92 13.40 -4.40 23.23
N THR A 93 12.49 -3.93 24.07
CA THR A 93 11.06 -4.17 23.96
C THR A 93 10.33 -2.88 23.61
N TYR A 94 9.48 -2.95 22.58
CA TYR A 94 8.76 -1.81 22.04
C TYR A 94 7.26 -2.02 22.15
N ASN A 95 6.52 -0.94 22.41
CA ASN A 95 5.07 -0.92 22.28
C ASN A 95 4.73 -0.96 20.78
N PHE A 96 3.90 -1.92 20.38
CA PHE A 96 3.58 -2.11 18.98
C PHE A 96 2.66 -1.01 18.42
N LYS A 97 1.85 -0.36 19.26
CA LYS A 97 0.87 0.64 18.79
C LYS A 97 1.51 1.96 18.36
N ASP A 98 2.63 2.35 18.99
CA ASP A 98 3.29 3.64 18.74
C ASP A 98 4.80 3.53 18.51
N GLY A 99 5.35 2.31 18.51
CA GLY A 99 6.77 2.05 18.30
C GLY A 99 7.69 2.45 19.44
N LYS A 100 7.19 2.98 20.57
CA LYS A 100 8.04 3.45 21.67
C LYS A 100 8.76 2.31 22.36
N LEU A 101 10.04 2.55 22.68
CA LEU A 101 10.82 1.66 23.51
C LEU A 101 10.29 1.69 24.95
N VAL A 102 9.84 0.55 25.47
CA VAL A 102 9.20 0.44 26.77
C VAL A 102 10.02 -0.31 27.81
N ALA A 103 10.98 -1.14 27.37
CA ALA A 103 11.86 -1.83 28.30
C ALA A 103 13.22 -2.18 27.67
N ILE A 104 14.25 -2.16 28.52
CA ILE A 104 15.58 -2.72 28.26
C ILE A 104 15.95 -3.51 29.52
N PRO A 105 15.77 -4.85 29.56
CA PRO A 105 15.97 -5.63 30.78
C PRO A 105 17.38 -5.48 31.39
N SER A 106 18.40 -5.33 30.55
CA SER A 106 19.79 -5.12 31.01
C SER A 106 20.08 -3.70 31.50
N ALA A 107 19.16 -2.74 31.30
CA ALA A 107 19.29 -1.35 31.70
C ALA A 107 17.90 -0.73 31.98
N PRO A 108 17.20 -1.17 33.04
CA PRO A 108 15.80 -0.77 33.28
C PRO A 108 15.63 0.73 33.54
N ASP A 109 16.68 1.41 34.01
CA ASP A 109 16.68 2.86 34.28
C ASP A 109 17.19 3.69 33.09
N SER A 110 17.31 3.08 31.91
CA SER A 110 17.84 3.76 30.72
C SER A 110 16.96 4.96 30.33
N ARG A 111 17.63 6.10 30.10
CA ARG A 111 16.97 7.33 29.63
C ARG A 111 16.38 7.21 28.21
N LEU A 112 16.65 6.13 27.51
CA LEU A 112 16.07 5.85 26.17
C LEU A 112 14.63 5.39 26.29
N ILE A 113 14.26 4.73 27.38
CA ILE A 113 12.91 4.22 27.61
C ILE A 113 11.92 5.38 27.64
N GLY A 114 10.86 5.26 26.85
CA GLY A 114 9.82 6.27 26.68
C GLY A 114 10.20 7.48 25.79
N LYS A 115 11.50 7.67 25.49
CA LYS A 115 11.99 8.81 24.69
C LYS A 115 12.45 8.43 23.29
N ARG A 116 12.72 7.18 23.05
CA ARG A 116 13.12 6.64 21.73
C ARG A 116 12.17 5.55 21.32
N GLY A 117 12.09 5.28 20.04
CA GLY A 117 11.23 4.26 19.47
C GLY A 117 11.61 3.98 18.02
N VAL A 118 11.01 2.95 17.47
CA VAL A 118 11.01 2.70 16.03
C VAL A 118 9.89 3.51 15.40
N LYS A 119 9.99 3.80 14.09
CA LYS A 119 8.94 4.48 13.35
C LYS A 119 7.64 3.67 13.43
N SER A 120 6.53 4.33 13.75
CA SER A 120 5.19 3.80 13.54
C SER A 120 4.64 4.38 12.24
N TYR A 121 3.84 3.60 11.55
CA TYR A 121 3.21 4.01 10.29
C TYR A 121 1.71 4.16 10.51
N PRO A 122 1.09 5.25 10.03
CA PRO A 122 -0.35 5.34 10.00
C PRO A 122 -0.95 4.19 9.17
N VAL A 123 -1.98 3.55 9.70
CA VAL A 123 -2.67 2.43 9.06
C VAL A 123 -4.15 2.73 9.02
N GLN A 124 -4.80 2.43 7.93
CA GLN A 124 -6.25 2.42 7.77
C GLN A 124 -6.71 1.08 7.21
N GLU A 125 -7.78 0.55 7.76
CA GLU A 125 -8.43 -0.66 7.26
C GLU A 125 -9.82 -0.28 6.79
N VAL A 126 -10.07 -0.43 5.51
CA VAL A 126 -11.35 -0.06 4.88
C VAL A 126 -11.66 -0.98 3.71
N ASN A 127 -12.94 -1.34 3.57
CA ASN A 127 -13.45 -2.17 2.47
C ASN A 127 -12.67 -3.47 2.23
N GLY A 128 -12.20 -4.11 3.32
CA GLY A 128 -11.48 -5.37 3.26
C GLY A 128 -9.99 -5.25 2.89
N MET A 129 -9.45 -4.03 2.85
CA MET A 129 -8.03 -3.78 2.60
C MET A 129 -7.37 -3.02 3.75
N VAL A 130 -6.11 -3.33 3.99
CA VAL A 130 -5.24 -2.61 4.93
C VAL A 130 -4.30 -1.73 4.12
N PHE A 131 -4.33 -0.43 4.42
CA PHE A 131 -3.44 0.58 3.85
C PHE A 131 -2.44 1.06 4.87
N ALA A 132 -1.22 1.34 4.44
CA ALA A 132 -0.20 2.02 5.24
C ALA A 132 0.27 3.29 4.55
N PHE A 133 0.41 4.37 5.31
CA PHE A 133 0.99 5.60 4.82
C PHE A 133 2.52 5.53 4.88
N VAL A 134 3.17 5.68 3.72
CA VAL A 134 4.63 5.68 3.62
C VAL A 134 5.13 7.08 3.27
N GLY A 135 5.50 7.81 4.29
CA GLY A 135 5.91 9.21 4.13
C GLY A 135 6.38 9.83 5.42
N ASP A 136 6.57 11.15 5.36
CA ASP A 136 7.09 11.96 6.45
C ASP A 136 6.14 13.14 6.79
N LEU A 137 4.99 13.24 6.10
CA LEU A 137 3.95 14.22 6.40
C LEU A 137 3.18 13.82 7.66
N GLU A 138 2.97 14.80 8.55
CA GLU A 138 2.22 14.62 9.80
C GLU A 138 1.30 15.83 10.01
N PRO A 139 -0.03 15.66 9.99
CA PRO A 139 -0.76 14.41 9.75
C PRO A 139 -0.62 13.92 8.30
N PRO A 140 -0.86 12.62 8.03
CA PRO A 140 -0.90 12.12 6.67
C PRO A 140 -2.07 12.72 5.91
N PRO A 141 -1.98 12.85 4.56
CA PRO A 141 -3.12 13.25 3.75
C PRO A 141 -4.28 12.25 3.87
N PRO A 142 -5.50 12.66 3.55
CA PRO A 142 -6.65 11.75 3.56
C PRO A 142 -6.46 10.57 2.61
N LEU A 143 -6.90 9.37 3.02
CA LEU A 143 -6.81 8.16 2.17
C LEU A 143 -7.56 8.32 0.83
N ILE A 144 -8.62 9.15 0.81
CA ILE A 144 -9.42 9.39 -0.40
C ILE A 144 -8.59 9.94 -1.57
N ASP A 145 -7.47 10.59 -1.29
CA ASP A 145 -6.59 11.15 -2.30
C ASP A 145 -5.77 10.08 -3.06
N ASP A 146 -5.69 8.86 -2.49
CA ASP A 146 -4.86 7.76 -3.01
C ASP A 146 -5.67 6.53 -3.43
N VAL A 147 -7.00 6.60 -3.41
CA VAL A 147 -7.88 5.49 -3.80
C VAL A 147 -8.82 5.88 -4.93
N PRO A 148 -9.30 4.93 -5.74
CA PRO A 148 -10.24 5.24 -6.83
C PRO A 148 -11.53 5.89 -6.32
N PRO A 149 -12.17 6.74 -7.14
CA PRO A 149 -13.48 7.31 -6.81
C PRO A 149 -14.49 6.23 -6.42
N GLY A 150 -15.24 6.47 -5.36
CA GLY A 150 -16.23 5.53 -4.84
C GLY A 150 -15.67 4.38 -4.00
N PHE A 151 -14.33 4.20 -3.92
CA PHE A 151 -13.74 3.10 -3.14
C PHE A 151 -14.11 3.16 -1.64
N LEU A 152 -14.30 4.35 -1.09
CA LEU A 152 -14.68 4.52 0.32
C LEU A 152 -16.19 4.47 0.56
N ASP A 153 -17.02 4.28 -0.47
CA ASP A 153 -18.47 4.20 -0.34
C ASP A 153 -18.85 2.87 0.34
N GLU A 154 -19.79 2.92 1.29
CA GLU A 154 -20.22 1.75 2.08
C GLU A 154 -20.81 0.60 1.25
N GLN A 155 -21.27 0.89 0.04
CA GLN A 155 -21.85 -0.10 -0.87
C GLN A 155 -20.81 -0.96 -1.60
N TRP A 156 -19.54 -0.63 -1.50
CA TRP A 156 -18.46 -1.35 -2.16
C TRP A 156 -17.75 -2.31 -1.19
N CYS A 157 -17.35 -3.43 -1.70
CA CYS A 157 -16.47 -4.37 -0.99
C CYS A 157 -15.32 -4.77 -1.89
N THR A 158 -14.15 -4.93 -1.31
CA THR A 158 -13.01 -5.53 -2.00
C THR A 158 -13.21 -7.03 -2.09
N VAL A 159 -13.37 -7.54 -3.30
CA VAL A 159 -13.31 -8.98 -3.54
C VAL A 159 -11.84 -9.32 -3.72
N GLY A 160 -11.31 -10.15 -2.83
CA GLY A 160 -9.90 -10.48 -2.80
C GLY A 160 -9.44 -11.11 -4.10
N ALA A 161 -8.44 -10.49 -4.70
CA ALA A 161 -7.63 -11.07 -5.76
C ALA A 161 -6.34 -11.65 -5.16
N VAL A 162 -5.67 -12.48 -5.92
CA VAL A 162 -4.35 -13.01 -5.54
C VAL A 162 -3.33 -11.87 -5.64
N ASN A 163 -2.61 -11.57 -4.56
CA ASN A 163 -1.47 -10.68 -4.62
C ASN A 163 -0.27 -11.44 -5.22
N VAL A 164 0.06 -11.14 -6.47
CA VAL A 164 1.19 -11.76 -7.16
C VAL A 164 2.34 -10.77 -7.21
N PRO A 165 3.45 -11.02 -6.50
CA PRO A 165 4.63 -10.19 -6.60
C PRO A 165 5.24 -10.30 -8.00
N ALA A 166 5.38 -9.18 -8.69
CA ALA A 166 6.07 -9.10 -9.98
C ALA A 166 7.53 -8.69 -9.76
N ALA A 167 8.46 -9.52 -10.22
CA ALA A 167 9.90 -9.22 -10.16
C ALA A 167 10.30 -8.24 -11.30
N CYS A 168 9.73 -7.06 -11.31
CA CYS A 168 10.00 -6.03 -12.30
C CYS A 168 10.07 -4.64 -11.67
N ASN A 169 10.59 -3.67 -12.43
CA ASN A 169 10.52 -2.28 -12.02
C ASN A 169 9.05 -1.82 -12.07
N TRP A 170 8.58 -1.19 -10.98
CA TRP A 170 7.21 -0.70 -10.88
C TRP A 170 6.81 0.24 -12.02
N ARG A 171 7.77 1.03 -12.56
CA ARG A 171 7.51 1.92 -13.69
C ARG A 171 7.11 1.17 -14.95
N LEU A 172 7.75 0.04 -15.23
CA LEU A 172 7.38 -0.80 -16.37
C LEU A 172 5.98 -1.40 -16.20
N ALA A 173 5.63 -1.80 -14.99
CA ALA A 173 4.28 -2.28 -14.69
C ALA A 173 3.25 -1.17 -14.85
N ALA A 174 3.55 0.04 -14.38
CA ALA A 174 2.68 1.21 -14.53
C ALA A 174 2.52 1.62 -16.00
N ASP A 175 3.63 1.74 -16.74
CA ASP A 175 3.62 2.09 -18.17
C ASP A 175 2.77 1.09 -18.96
N SER A 176 2.92 -0.21 -18.67
CA SER A 176 2.11 -1.26 -19.29
C SER A 176 0.62 -1.15 -18.92
N GLY A 177 0.30 -0.82 -17.66
CA GLY A 177 -1.08 -0.68 -17.20
C GLY A 177 -1.79 0.55 -17.76
N PHE A 178 -1.04 1.61 -18.06
CA PHE A 178 -1.59 2.86 -18.62
C PHE A 178 -1.52 2.94 -20.14
N ASP A 179 -0.87 2.00 -20.83
CA ASP A 179 -0.82 1.97 -22.28
C ASP A 179 -2.22 1.58 -22.83
N PRO A 180 -2.90 2.50 -23.53
CA PRO A 180 -4.24 2.23 -24.05
C PRO A 180 -4.26 1.11 -25.12
N ASN A 181 -3.14 0.81 -25.73
CA ASN A 181 -3.01 -0.23 -26.75
C ASN A 181 -2.54 -1.57 -26.19
N HIS A 182 -2.12 -1.61 -24.93
CA HIS A 182 -1.60 -2.83 -24.28
C HIS A 182 -2.59 -4.00 -24.37
N ILE A 183 -3.87 -3.70 -24.27
CA ILE A 183 -4.93 -4.73 -24.28
C ILE A 183 -4.90 -5.60 -25.54
N PHE A 184 -4.39 -5.09 -26.66
CA PHE A 184 -4.31 -5.83 -27.93
C PHE A 184 -3.44 -7.08 -27.85
N ILE A 185 -2.43 -7.14 -26.99
CA ILE A 185 -1.59 -8.33 -26.80
C ILE A 185 -2.37 -9.51 -26.23
N HIS A 186 -3.49 -9.23 -25.53
CA HIS A 186 -4.34 -10.25 -24.92
C HIS A 186 -5.41 -10.83 -25.86
N LYS A 187 -5.49 -10.39 -27.11
CA LYS A 187 -6.49 -10.85 -28.11
C LYS A 187 -6.57 -12.37 -28.26
N ASP A 188 -5.44 -13.05 -28.00
CA ASP A 188 -5.32 -14.50 -28.14
C ASP A 188 -5.43 -15.25 -26.80
N ASP A 189 -5.67 -14.54 -25.70
CA ASP A 189 -5.83 -15.15 -24.39
C ASP A 189 -7.01 -16.13 -24.36
N HIS A 190 -6.77 -17.33 -23.82
CA HIS A 190 -7.77 -18.39 -23.75
C HIS A 190 -9.03 -17.97 -22.98
N PHE A 191 -8.87 -17.19 -21.93
CA PHE A 191 -10.00 -16.71 -21.13
C PHE A 191 -10.89 -15.76 -21.93
N LEU A 192 -10.29 -14.85 -22.67
CA LEU A 192 -11.02 -13.89 -23.52
C LEU A 192 -11.71 -14.61 -24.70
N LYS A 193 -11.04 -15.57 -25.31
CA LYS A 193 -11.65 -16.42 -26.36
C LYS A 193 -12.84 -17.23 -25.82
N ALA A 194 -12.78 -17.70 -24.57
CA ALA A 194 -13.86 -18.46 -23.95
C ALA A 194 -15.11 -17.61 -23.64
N LEU A 195 -14.94 -16.27 -23.49
CA LEU A 195 -16.07 -15.38 -23.25
C LEU A 195 -16.92 -15.09 -24.49
N ASP A 196 -16.47 -15.48 -25.68
CA ASP A 196 -17.13 -15.22 -26.98
C ASP A 196 -17.65 -13.76 -27.11
N ARG A 197 -16.83 -12.81 -26.66
CA ARG A 197 -17.14 -11.38 -26.73
C ARG A 197 -16.21 -10.67 -27.69
N PRO A 198 -16.69 -9.59 -28.34
CA PRO A 198 -15.82 -8.73 -29.12
C PRO A 198 -14.65 -8.24 -28.25
N PHE A 199 -13.43 -8.42 -28.75
CA PHE A 199 -12.26 -7.97 -28.03
C PHE A 199 -12.00 -6.50 -28.35
N PRO A 200 -11.80 -5.61 -27.37
CA PRO A 200 -11.48 -4.23 -27.63
C PRO A 200 -10.07 -4.13 -28.21
N ILE A 201 -9.92 -3.34 -29.25
CA ILE A 201 -8.61 -3.17 -29.93
C ILE A 201 -7.75 -2.15 -29.20
N ALA A 202 -8.38 -1.14 -28.63
CA ALA A 202 -7.71 -0.10 -27.88
C ALA A 202 -8.64 0.47 -26.82
N ASN A 203 -8.05 1.01 -25.75
CA ASN A 203 -8.71 1.84 -24.77
C ASN A 203 -8.53 3.30 -25.18
N ARG A 204 -9.59 4.09 -25.08
CA ARG A 204 -9.51 5.52 -25.26
C ARG A 204 -9.59 6.17 -23.88
N LEU A 205 -8.61 7.00 -23.55
CA LEU A 205 -8.72 7.88 -22.39
C LEU A 205 -9.80 8.92 -22.68
N VAL A 206 -10.85 8.92 -21.90
CA VAL A 206 -11.97 9.87 -22.00
C VAL A 206 -11.95 10.66 -20.71
N GLY A 207 -11.75 11.96 -20.82
CA GLY A 207 -11.88 12.84 -19.69
C GLY A 207 -10.73 13.75 -19.44
N GLY A 208 -10.90 14.60 -18.47
CA GLY A 208 -10.10 15.78 -18.23
C GLY A 208 -8.88 15.56 -17.35
N ASP A 209 -8.71 16.42 -16.39
CA ASP A 209 -7.48 16.58 -15.61
C ASP A 209 -7.32 15.57 -14.46
N SER A 210 -8.21 14.59 -14.35
CA SER A 210 -8.25 13.64 -13.24
C SER A 210 -7.63 12.30 -13.64
N PHE A 211 -6.65 11.88 -12.88
CA PHE A 211 -6.00 10.58 -12.93
C PHE A 211 -6.96 9.37 -12.78
N HIS A 212 -8.20 9.64 -12.40
CA HIS A 212 -9.22 8.63 -12.09
C HIS A 212 -10.27 8.47 -13.20
N GLU A 213 -10.18 9.23 -14.27
CA GLU A 213 -11.15 9.11 -15.34
C GLU A 213 -10.82 7.96 -16.27
N ILE A 214 -11.67 6.99 -16.16
CA ILE A 214 -11.53 5.69 -16.79
C ILE A 214 -11.95 5.75 -18.24
N THR A 215 -11.17 5.13 -18.99
CA THR A 215 -11.28 4.59 -20.31
C THR A 215 -12.65 4.03 -20.62
N GLU A 216 -13.30 4.61 -21.57
CA GLU A 216 -14.33 3.93 -22.31
C GLU A 216 -13.63 2.91 -23.24
N VAL A 217 -13.98 1.66 -23.08
CA VAL A 217 -13.56 0.62 -24.00
C VAL A 217 -14.35 0.78 -25.29
N THR A 218 -13.78 1.46 -26.25
CA THR A 218 -14.42 1.69 -27.55
C THR A 218 -13.76 0.82 -28.62
N GLY A 219 -14.57 0.17 -29.36
CA GLY A 219 -14.14 -0.48 -30.60
C GLY A 219 -14.91 -1.76 -30.89
N PRO A 220 -15.27 -1.98 -32.12
CA PRO A 220 -15.66 -3.30 -32.57
C PRO A 220 -14.46 -4.23 -32.35
N GLY A 221 -14.70 -5.47 -31.99
CA GLY A 221 -13.67 -6.49 -31.96
C GLY A 221 -12.87 -6.54 -33.26
N PRO A 222 -11.77 -7.31 -33.29
CA PRO A 222 -10.83 -7.31 -34.42
C PRO A 222 -11.45 -7.44 -35.81
N LYS A 223 -12.63 -8.07 -35.89
CA LYS A 223 -13.36 -8.24 -37.16
C LYS A 223 -13.99 -6.95 -37.69
N GLY A 224 -14.40 -6.03 -36.82
CA GLY A 224 -15.05 -4.81 -37.26
C GLY A 224 -14.07 -3.74 -37.77
N LEU A 225 -12.87 -3.69 -37.22
CA LEU A 225 -11.87 -2.69 -37.66
C LEU A 225 -11.20 -3.08 -38.96
N VAL A 226 -11.04 -4.37 -39.21
CA VAL A 226 -10.40 -4.86 -40.46
C VAL A 226 -11.31 -4.70 -41.66
N ASP A 227 -12.62 -4.64 -41.43
CA ASP A 227 -13.61 -4.45 -42.48
C ASP A 227 -13.79 -2.96 -42.87
N GLU A 228 -13.27 -2.03 -42.05
CA GLU A 228 -13.31 -0.58 -42.31
C GLU A 228 -11.97 0.00 -42.83
N LEU A 229 -10.89 -0.76 -42.83
CA LEU A 229 -9.58 -0.39 -43.36
C LEU A 229 -9.31 -0.99 -44.74
#